data_629448db825afae92ff02f15b7d1d0fb
#
_entry.id   629448db825afae92ff02f15b7d1d0fb
#
_cell.length_a   1.000
_cell.length_b   1.000
_cell.length_c   1.000
_cell.angle_alpha   90.00
_cell.angle_beta   90.00
_cell.angle_gamma   90.00
#
_symmetry.space_group_name_H-M   'P 1'
#
loop_
_entity.id
_entity.type
_entity.pdbx_description
1 polymer ?
#
loop_
_entity_poly.entity_id
_entity_poly.type
_entity_poly.pdbx_seq_one_letter_code
_entity_poly.pdbx_strand_id
1 'polypeptide(L)' 'DPVELSDLPECIRRCVTKLPDHYATIITLYYLQGISYSDIADVLEIPMGTLKTWMFRARKQLKSIVEREIFSS' A
#
# COMPACT_ATOMS: atom_id res chain seq x y z
N ASP A 1 5.66 8.74 11.93
CA ASP A 1 6.50 7.56 11.79
C ASP A 1 5.77 6.48 11.03
N PRO A 2 6.51 5.70 10.22
CA PRO A 2 5.88 4.61 9.52
C PRO A 2 5.36 3.56 10.49
N VAL A 3 4.19 3.01 10.18
CA VAL A 3 3.61 1.95 10.98
C VAL A 3 4.36 0.66 10.68
N GLU A 4 4.79 -0.04 11.72
CA GLU A 4 5.43 -1.33 11.58
C GLU A 4 4.40 -2.37 11.13
N LEU A 5 4.85 -3.34 10.34
CA LEU A 5 3.96 -4.40 9.88
C LEU A 5 3.30 -5.13 11.05
N SER A 6 4.05 -5.35 12.12
CA SER A 6 3.55 -6.00 13.31
C SER A 6 2.48 -5.21 14.05
N ASP A 7 2.43 -3.90 13.81
CA ASP A 7 1.45 -3.02 14.48
C ASP A 7 0.11 -2.95 13.75
N LEU A 8 0.03 -3.50 12.54
CA LEU A 8 -1.19 -3.48 11.75
C LEU A 8 -2.09 -4.68 12.12
N PRO A 9 -3.41 -4.48 12.11
CA PRO A 9 -4.32 -5.61 12.27
C PRO A 9 -4.09 -6.66 11.19
N GLU A 10 -4.31 -7.91 11.54
CA GLU A 10 -4.15 -9.03 10.63
C GLU A 10 -4.99 -8.85 9.36
N CYS A 11 -6.21 -8.33 9.48
CA CYS A 11 -7.08 -8.16 8.32
C CYS A 11 -6.51 -7.13 7.34
N ILE A 12 -5.86 -6.07 7.82
CA ILE A 12 -5.23 -5.07 6.95
C ILE A 12 -4.07 -5.70 6.18
N ARG A 13 -3.24 -6.49 6.87
CA ARG A 13 -2.12 -7.16 6.22
C ARG A 13 -2.59 -8.11 5.13
N ARG A 14 -3.66 -8.86 5.39
CA ARG A 14 -4.24 -9.75 4.38
C ARG A 14 -4.80 -8.97 3.20
N CYS A 15 -5.43 -7.83 3.48
CA CYS A 15 -6.00 -7.00 2.41
C CYS A 15 -4.91 -6.48 1.48
N VAL A 16 -3.75 -6.11 2.02
CA VAL A 16 -2.64 -5.65 1.19
C VAL A 16 -2.21 -6.74 0.21
N THR A 17 -2.21 -8.00 0.63
CA THR A 17 -1.82 -9.11 -0.25
C THR A 17 -2.81 -9.34 -1.39
N LYS A 18 -4.02 -8.80 -1.30
CA LYS A 18 -5.04 -8.92 -2.35
C LYS A 18 -4.92 -7.84 -3.41
N LEU A 19 -4.06 -6.86 -3.21
CA LEU A 19 -3.80 -5.82 -4.21
C LEU A 19 -2.96 -6.37 -5.35
N PRO A 20 -3.06 -5.75 -6.55
CA PRO A 20 -2.08 -6.04 -7.60
C PRO A 20 -0.66 -5.86 -7.07
N ASP A 21 0.28 -6.65 -7.58
CA ASP A 21 1.65 -6.70 -7.05
C ASP A 21 2.29 -5.33 -6.94
N HIS A 22 2.19 -4.48 -7.96
CA HIS A 22 2.83 -3.16 -7.92
C HIS A 22 2.18 -2.24 -6.89
N TYR A 23 0.88 -2.35 -6.67
CA TYR A 23 0.20 -1.58 -5.62
C TYR A 23 0.57 -2.08 -4.23
N ALA A 24 0.61 -3.40 -4.06
CA ALA A 24 1.02 -3.98 -2.78
C ALA A 24 2.46 -3.57 -2.45
N THR A 25 3.34 -3.55 -3.45
CA THR A 25 4.72 -3.16 -3.28
C THR A 25 4.85 -1.71 -2.77
N ILE A 26 4.17 -0.76 -3.41
CA ILE A 26 4.32 0.64 -3.01
C ILE A 26 3.68 0.92 -1.65
N ILE A 27 2.56 0.26 -1.34
CA ILE A 27 1.95 0.38 -0.02
C ILE A 27 2.89 -0.15 1.06
N THR A 28 3.50 -1.30 0.81
CA THR A 28 4.45 -1.91 1.75
C THR A 28 5.67 -1.02 1.95
N LEU A 29 6.27 -0.53 0.87
CA LEU A 29 7.45 0.30 0.96
C LEU A 29 7.18 1.60 1.73
N TYR A 30 6.05 2.23 1.48
CA TYR A 30 5.74 3.52 2.09
C TYR A 30 5.27 3.36 3.54
N TYR A 31 4.22 2.55 3.76
CA TYR A 31 3.57 2.49 5.07
C TYR A 31 4.26 1.56 6.05
N LEU A 32 4.84 0.48 5.56
CA LEU A 32 5.41 -0.53 6.45
C LEU A 32 6.92 -0.37 6.63
N GLN A 33 7.61 0.12 5.61
CA GLN A 33 9.06 0.30 5.68
C GLN A 33 9.49 1.75 5.81
N GLY A 34 8.56 2.69 5.70
CA GLY A 34 8.85 4.10 5.91
C GLY A 34 9.69 4.75 4.83
N ILE A 35 9.68 4.21 3.62
CA ILE A 35 10.48 4.75 2.52
C ILE A 35 9.73 5.92 1.90
N SER A 36 10.43 7.03 1.66
CA SER A 36 9.83 8.23 1.08
C SER A 36 9.38 7.99 -0.37
N TYR A 37 8.44 8.80 -0.85
CA TYR A 37 8.00 8.74 -2.24
C TYR A 37 9.17 8.90 -3.21
N SER A 38 10.07 9.84 -2.91
CA SER A 38 11.23 10.09 -3.76
C SER A 38 12.08 8.82 -3.90
N ASP A 39 12.35 8.17 -2.78
CA ASP A 39 13.16 6.97 -2.78
C ASP A 39 12.45 5.80 -3.46
N ILE A 40 11.14 5.67 -3.26
CA ILE A 40 10.36 4.62 -3.93
C ILE A 40 10.40 4.82 -5.45
N ALA A 41 10.20 6.07 -5.90
CA ALA A 41 10.23 6.37 -7.33
C ALA A 41 11.60 6.02 -7.92
N ASP A 42 12.68 6.33 -7.19
CA ASP A 42 14.03 6.00 -7.63
C ASP A 42 14.27 4.50 -7.70
N VAL A 43 13.86 3.77 -6.65
CA VAL A 43 14.06 2.31 -6.58
C VAL A 43 13.30 1.61 -7.69
N LEU A 44 12.06 2.03 -7.93
CA LEU A 44 11.21 1.41 -8.95
C LEU A 44 11.44 1.99 -10.34
N GLU A 45 12.25 3.03 -10.45
CA GLU A 45 12.58 3.68 -11.72
C GLU A 45 11.33 4.17 -12.45
N ILE A 46 10.44 4.82 -11.69
CA ILE A 46 9.20 5.39 -12.24
C ILE A 46 9.13 6.89 -11.93
N PRO A 47 8.44 7.67 -12.78
CA PRO A 47 8.25 9.10 -12.51
C PRO A 47 7.44 9.30 -11.23
N MET A 48 7.69 10.42 -10.55
CA MET A 48 6.96 10.77 -9.32
C MET A 48 5.45 10.86 -9.57
N GLY A 49 5.04 11.41 -10.71
CA GLY A 49 3.62 11.51 -11.05
C GLY A 49 2.97 10.15 -11.18
N THR A 50 3.68 9.18 -11.74
CA THR A 50 3.21 7.81 -11.85
C THR A 50 3.04 7.19 -10.46
N LEU A 51 4.02 7.38 -9.59
CA LEU A 51 3.95 6.86 -8.23
C LEU A 51 2.75 7.45 -7.47
N LYS A 52 2.54 8.75 -7.58
CA LYS A 52 1.40 9.40 -6.90
C LYS A 52 0.08 8.85 -7.39
N THR A 53 -0.05 8.63 -8.69
CA THR A 53 -1.27 8.04 -9.27
C THR A 53 -1.46 6.61 -8.77
N TRP A 54 -0.40 5.82 -8.78
CA TRP A 54 -0.46 4.45 -8.27
C TRP A 54 -0.82 4.41 -6.79
N MET A 55 -0.24 5.31 -5.99
CA MET A 55 -0.51 5.36 -4.57
C MET A 55 -1.97 5.71 -4.30
N PHE A 56 -2.52 6.67 -5.04
CA PHE A 56 -3.93 7.03 -4.94
C PHE A 56 -4.83 5.83 -5.26
N ARG A 57 -4.53 5.14 -6.35
CA ARG A 57 -5.32 3.98 -6.78
C ARG A 57 -5.17 2.81 -5.80
N ALA A 58 -3.96 2.60 -5.31
CA ALA A 58 -3.69 1.53 -4.36
C ALA A 58 -4.48 1.75 -3.07
N ARG A 59 -4.48 2.98 -2.54
CA ARG A 59 -5.25 3.30 -1.34
C ARG A 59 -6.74 3.09 -1.56
N LYS A 60 -7.25 3.50 -2.72
CA LYS A 60 -8.66 3.36 -3.03
C LYS A 60 -9.07 1.88 -3.09
N GLN A 61 -8.25 1.07 -3.75
CA GLN A 61 -8.52 -0.37 -3.83
C GLN A 61 -8.39 -1.03 -2.46
N LEU A 62 -7.38 -0.65 -1.70
CA LEU A 62 -7.20 -1.19 -0.36
C LEU A 62 -8.41 -0.89 0.53
N LYS A 63 -8.90 0.35 0.49
CA LYS A 63 -10.08 0.73 1.25
C LYS A 63 -11.27 -0.15 0.88
N SER A 64 -11.48 -0.37 -0.40
CA SER A 64 -12.57 -1.21 -0.89
C SER A 64 -12.44 -2.65 -0.39
N ILE A 65 -11.23 -3.20 -0.43
CA ILE A 65 -10.97 -4.56 0.05
C ILE A 65 -11.22 -4.65 1.55
N VAL A 66 -10.74 -3.68 2.32
CA VAL A 66 -10.93 -3.65 3.77
C VAL A 66 -12.42 -3.60 4.10
N GLU A 67 -13.17 -2.74 3.41
CA GLU A 67 -14.60 -2.64 3.65
C GLU A 67 -15.32 -3.95 3.39
N ARG A 68 -14.97 -4.64 2.31
CA ARG A 68 -15.57 -5.94 1.99
C ARG A 68 -15.24 -6.99 3.05
N GLU A 69 -13.99 -7.00 3.53
CA GLU A 69 -13.59 -7.96 4.56
C GLU A 69 -14.33 -7.70 5.87
N ILE A 70 -14.52 -6.43 6.23
CA ILE A 70 -15.21 -6.07 7.47
C ILE A 70 -16.69 -6.39 7.38
N PHE A 71 -17.34 -6.08 6.27
CA PHE A 71 -18.79 -6.20 6.15
C PHE A 71 -19.26 -7.57 5.67
N SER A 72 -18.35 -8.42 5.20
CA SER A 72 -18.74 -9.75 4.72
C SER A 72 -18.56 -10.86 5.76
N SER A 73 -18.02 -10.52 6.90
CA SER A 73 -17.78 -11.52 7.96
C SER A 73 -18.95 -11.69 8.90
#